data_27ed371802b1a4b797a95fc605c03df1
#
_entry.id   27ed371802b1a4b797a95fc605c03df1
#
_cell.length_a   1.000
_cell.length_b   1.000
_cell.length_c   1.000
_cell.angle_alpha   90.00
_cell.angle_beta   90.00
_cell.angle_gamma   90.00
#
_symmetry.space_group_name_H-M   'P 1'
#
loop_
_entity.id
_entity.type
_entity.pdbx_description
1 polymer ?
#
loop_
_entity_poly.entity_id
_entity_poly.type
_entity_poly.pdbx_seq_one_letter_code
_entity_poly.pdbx_strand_id
1 'polypeptide(L)'
;MTQEAIQEQIRQALDHRVAVRVYDENRDISRQDMDVILDAAWLSPSSVGLEGWRFLVLDWDQIQAIRPELQPLAWGAQPQLDTASHFVILLAEKNARYDGPSMRASLIRRGLTSDQDLNSRLTLYETFQTQHMRLDSPRALFDWTGKQTYIALANMMLTASLLGIDSCPIEGFDYEAVNALLTAKGWLDPEREGVASMLSLGYRLKDPKHPRSRKPRQEVICWLDDK
;
A
#
# COMPACT_ATOMS: atom_id res chain seq x y z
N MET A 1 28.20 10.16 -0.91
CA MET A 1 27.21 10.93 -1.69
C MET A 1 26.95 12.22 -0.94
N THR A 2 26.95 13.38 -1.60
CA THR A 2 26.65 14.67 -0.96
C THR A 2 25.15 14.80 -0.74
N GLN A 3 24.73 15.69 0.17
CA GLN A 3 23.32 15.98 0.42
C GLN A 3 22.60 16.48 -0.86
N GLU A 4 23.26 17.30 -1.64
CA GLU A 4 22.74 17.81 -2.92
C GLU A 4 22.49 16.69 -3.93
N ALA A 5 23.42 15.73 -4.03
CA ALA A 5 23.24 14.57 -4.91
C ALA A 5 22.06 13.69 -4.49
N ILE A 6 21.85 13.52 -3.17
CA ILE A 6 20.68 12.80 -2.64
C ILE A 6 19.38 13.54 -2.97
N GLN A 7 19.36 14.86 -2.78
CA GLN A 7 18.17 15.68 -3.11
C GLN A 7 17.82 15.58 -4.60
N GLU A 8 18.84 15.63 -5.46
CA GLU A 8 18.63 15.53 -6.90
C GLU A 8 18.10 14.13 -7.30
N GLN A 9 18.67 13.07 -6.76
CA GLN A 9 18.21 11.71 -6.99
C GLN A 9 16.74 11.52 -6.57
N ILE A 10 16.33 12.08 -5.43
CA ILE A 10 14.94 12.05 -4.97
C ILE A 10 14.03 12.81 -5.94
N ARG A 11 14.44 14.02 -6.39
CA ARG A 11 13.65 14.79 -7.37
C ARG A 11 13.47 14.03 -8.68
N GLN A 12 14.54 13.45 -9.20
CA GLN A 12 14.49 12.63 -10.41
C GLN A 12 13.56 11.43 -10.27
N ALA A 13 13.60 10.72 -9.13
CA ALA A 13 12.69 9.62 -8.85
C ALA A 13 11.22 10.09 -8.77
N LEU A 14 10.95 11.21 -8.13
CA LEU A 14 9.61 11.80 -8.07
C LEU A 14 9.12 12.23 -9.45
N ASP A 15 10.00 12.72 -10.32
CA ASP A 15 9.66 13.09 -11.69
C ASP A 15 9.50 11.88 -12.61
N HIS A 16 10.33 10.85 -12.44
CA HIS A 16 10.21 9.61 -13.19
C HIS A 16 8.88 8.88 -12.87
N ARG A 17 8.44 8.88 -11.62
CA ARG A 17 7.25 8.14 -11.18
C ARG A 17 5.97 8.69 -11.81
N VAL A 18 5.40 7.94 -12.71
CA VAL A 18 4.06 8.17 -13.29
C VAL A 18 3.26 6.85 -13.21
N ALA A 19 1.95 6.90 -13.43
CA ALA A 19 1.12 5.70 -13.51
C ALA A 19 1.35 5.02 -14.87
N VAL A 20 2.18 3.99 -14.88
CA VAL A 20 2.48 3.18 -16.07
C VAL A 20 1.52 1.98 -16.10
N ARG A 21 0.86 1.77 -17.25
CA ARG A 21 -0.16 0.74 -17.40
C ARG A 21 0.22 -0.39 -18.36
N VAL A 22 1.30 -0.22 -19.13
CA VAL A 22 1.79 -1.24 -20.05
C VAL A 22 3.30 -1.35 -19.87
N TYR A 23 3.76 -2.55 -19.57
CA TYR A 23 5.15 -2.84 -19.27
C TYR A 23 5.81 -3.65 -20.39
N ASP A 24 7.12 -3.71 -20.38
CA ASP A 24 7.93 -4.55 -21.25
C ASP A 24 8.01 -5.97 -20.68
N GLU A 25 7.30 -6.90 -21.28
CA GLU A 25 7.20 -8.30 -20.86
C GLU A 25 8.53 -9.08 -20.95
N ASN A 26 9.55 -8.50 -21.64
CA ASN A 26 10.89 -9.09 -21.75
C ASN A 26 11.85 -8.62 -20.65
N ARG A 27 11.35 -7.82 -19.69
CA ARG A 27 12.17 -7.27 -18.61
C ARG A 27 11.53 -7.55 -17.26
N ASP A 28 12.07 -8.53 -16.56
CA ASP A 28 11.64 -8.86 -15.20
C ASP A 28 12.36 -8.04 -14.14
N ILE A 29 11.64 -7.69 -13.09
CA ILE A 29 12.25 -7.14 -11.86
C ILE A 29 12.95 -8.26 -11.13
N SER A 30 14.22 -8.03 -10.77
CA SER A 30 14.97 -9.01 -9.99
C SER A 30 14.35 -9.23 -8.60
N ARG A 31 14.51 -10.44 -8.05
CA ARG A 31 14.07 -10.72 -6.67
C ARG A 31 14.71 -9.77 -5.68
N GLN A 32 15.98 -9.41 -5.89
CA GLN A 32 16.70 -8.48 -5.03
C GLN A 32 16.06 -7.07 -5.03
N ASP A 33 15.69 -6.55 -6.20
CA ASP A 33 15.02 -5.25 -6.31
C ASP A 33 13.61 -5.30 -5.70
N MET A 34 12.88 -6.41 -5.91
CA MET A 34 11.57 -6.61 -5.27
C MET A 34 11.68 -6.65 -3.75
N ASP A 35 12.70 -7.33 -3.19
CA ASP A 35 12.90 -7.38 -1.74
C ASP A 35 13.15 -5.97 -1.17
N VAL A 36 13.92 -5.11 -1.85
CA VAL A 36 14.13 -3.70 -1.44
C VAL A 36 12.82 -2.90 -1.47
N ILE A 37 11.99 -3.11 -2.51
CA ILE A 37 10.67 -2.46 -2.62
C ILE A 37 9.74 -2.92 -1.49
N LEU A 38 9.74 -4.21 -1.17
CA LEU A 38 8.91 -4.79 -0.12
C LEU A 38 9.40 -4.41 1.28
N ASP A 39 10.70 -4.26 1.49
CA ASP A 39 11.27 -3.72 2.74
C ASP A 39 10.78 -2.29 3.00
N ALA A 40 10.67 -1.46 1.97
CA ALA A 40 10.10 -0.11 2.11
C ALA A 40 8.63 -0.13 2.57
N ALA A 41 7.87 -1.14 2.16
CA ALA A 41 6.51 -1.34 2.66
C ALA A 41 6.50 -1.86 4.09
N TRP A 42 7.27 -2.91 4.38
CA TRP A 42 7.35 -3.54 5.69
C TRP A 42 7.82 -2.58 6.78
N LEU A 43 8.81 -1.74 6.50
CA LEU A 43 9.37 -0.75 7.43
C LEU A 43 8.55 0.55 7.50
N SER A 44 7.43 0.64 6.79
CA SER A 44 6.57 1.82 6.82
C SER A 44 5.94 2.02 8.19
N PRO A 45 5.79 3.28 8.66
CA PRO A 45 5.08 3.55 9.90
C PRO A 45 3.58 3.33 9.75
N SER A 46 2.94 2.96 10.84
CA SER A 46 1.48 2.88 10.93
C SER A 46 0.96 3.58 12.19
N SER A 47 -0.31 3.98 12.18
CA SER A 47 -0.95 4.60 13.34
C SER A 47 -0.89 3.65 14.53
N VAL A 48 -0.47 4.16 15.68
CA VAL A 48 -0.25 3.44 16.94
C VAL A 48 0.66 2.20 16.82
N GLY A 49 1.43 2.10 15.73
CA GLY A 49 2.28 0.95 15.44
C GLY A 49 1.50 -0.35 15.26
N LEU A 50 0.28 -0.28 14.74
CA LEU A 50 -0.62 -1.43 14.57
C LEU A 50 -0.09 -2.42 13.53
N GLU A 51 0.42 -1.92 12.38
CA GLU A 51 0.82 -2.74 11.22
C GLU A 51 -0.33 -3.64 10.73
N GLY A 52 -1.54 -3.06 10.68
CA GLY A 52 -2.78 -3.75 10.30
C GLY A 52 -2.88 -3.98 8.78
N TRP A 53 -1.83 -4.52 8.17
CA TRP A 53 -1.73 -4.81 6.73
C TRP A 53 -1.07 -6.14 6.46
N ARG A 54 -1.31 -6.63 5.24
CA ARG A 54 -0.60 -7.76 4.64
C ARG A 54 -0.49 -7.52 3.13
N PHE A 55 0.61 -7.94 2.52
CA PHE A 55 0.86 -7.76 1.10
C PHE A 55 0.93 -9.13 0.42
N LEU A 56 0.06 -9.36 -0.56
CA LEU A 56 0.14 -10.51 -1.45
C LEU A 56 0.96 -10.11 -2.66
N VAL A 57 2.08 -10.77 -2.86
CA VAL A 57 3.00 -10.48 -3.98
C VAL A 57 2.86 -11.60 -5.00
N LEU A 58 2.56 -11.24 -6.23
CA LEU A 58 2.43 -12.15 -7.35
C LEU A 58 3.55 -11.85 -8.36
N ASP A 59 4.25 -12.89 -8.76
CA ASP A 59 5.16 -12.88 -9.91
C ASP A 59 4.39 -13.09 -11.22
N TRP A 60 5.09 -13.12 -12.34
CA TRP A 60 4.50 -13.29 -13.66
C TRP A 60 3.61 -14.54 -13.75
N ASP A 61 4.09 -15.69 -13.31
CA ASP A 61 3.33 -16.95 -13.43
C ASP A 61 2.05 -16.91 -12.60
N GLN A 62 2.11 -16.34 -11.40
CA GLN A 62 0.95 -16.17 -10.51
C GLN A 62 -0.03 -15.15 -11.06
N ILE A 63 0.44 -14.06 -11.67
CA ILE A 63 -0.41 -13.08 -12.37
C ILE A 63 -1.15 -13.78 -13.51
N GLN A 64 -0.45 -14.52 -14.38
CA GLN A 64 -1.07 -15.21 -15.50
C GLN A 64 -2.09 -16.27 -15.03
N ALA A 65 -1.84 -16.93 -13.92
CA ALA A 65 -2.74 -17.93 -13.34
C ALA A 65 -4.06 -17.31 -12.83
N ILE A 66 -4.00 -16.13 -12.18
CA ILE A 66 -5.21 -15.49 -11.62
C ILE A 66 -5.89 -14.53 -12.62
N ARG A 67 -5.18 -14.08 -13.64
CA ARG A 67 -5.65 -13.06 -14.61
C ARG A 67 -7.04 -13.34 -15.17
N PRO A 68 -7.39 -14.57 -15.64
CA PRO A 68 -8.71 -14.82 -16.22
C PRO A 68 -9.87 -14.51 -15.27
N GLU A 69 -9.65 -14.65 -13.96
CA GLU A 69 -10.65 -14.42 -12.92
C GLU A 69 -10.59 -12.98 -12.37
N LEU A 70 -9.38 -12.41 -12.21
CA LEU A 70 -9.19 -11.09 -11.61
C LEU A 70 -9.45 -9.95 -12.61
N GLN A 71 -9.03 -10.09 -13.87
CA GLN A 71 -9.08 -9.02 -14.87
C GLN A 71 -10.52 -8.49 -15.11
N PRO A 72 -11.58 -9.31 -15.19
CA PRO A 72 -12.95 -8.82 -15.30
C PRO A 72 -13.44 -8.05 -14.08
N LEU A 73 -12.89 -8.31 -12.90
CA LEU A 73 -13.27 -7.71 -11.62
C LEU A 73 -12.45 -6.44 -11.29
N ALA A 74 -11.29 -6.27 -11.91
CA ALA A 74 -10.34 -5.19 -11.66
C ALA A 74 -10.16 -4.32 -12.91
N TRP A 75 -11.19 -3.56 -13.27
CA TRP A 75 -11.23 -2.73 -14.47
C TRP A 75 -10.10 -1.69 -14.56
N GLY A 76 -9.55 -1.26 -13.43
CA GLY A 76 -8.39 -0.36 -13.36
C GLY A 76 -7.04 -1.06 -13.56
N ALA A 77 -7.01 -2.40 -13.60
CA ALA A 77 -5.81 -3.21 -13.68
C ALA A 77 -5.64 -3.97 -15.01
N GLN A 78 -6.60 -3.86 -15.93
CA GLN A 78 -6.66 -4.73 -17.11
C GLN A 78 -5.37 -4.79 -17.92
N PRO A 79 -4.82 -3.68 -18.44
CA PRO A 79 -3.58 -3.74 -19.20
C PRO A 79 -2.33 -4.05 -18.34
N GLN A 80 -2.39 -3.78 -17.03
CA GLN A 80 -1.30 -4.10 -16.12
C GLN A 80 -1.20 -5.61 -15.87
N LEU A 81 -2.34 -6.30 -15.74
CA LEU A 81 -2.40 -7.76 -15.56
C LEU A 81 -1.92 -8.52 -16.80
N ASP A 82 -1.91 -7.88 -17.96
CA ASP A 82 -1.36 -8.48 -19.18
C ASP A 82 0.17 -8.44 -19.21
N THR A 83 0.82 -7.42 -18.62
CA THR A 83 2.21 -7.09 -18.92
C THR A 83 3.10 -6.83 -17.70
N ALA A 84 2.55 -6.76 -16.48
CA ALA A 84 3.35 -6.45 -15.29
C ALA A 84 4.28 -7.61 -14.91
N SER A 85 5.53 -7.28 -14.55
CA SER A 85 6.47 -8.24 -13.97
C SER A 85 5.99 -8.76 -12.62
N HIS A 86 5.52 -7.83 -11.75
CA HIS A 86 4.99 -8.16 -10.42
C HIS A 86 3.70 -7.40 -10.14
N PHE A 87 2.86 -7.99 -9.28
CA PHE A 87 1.61 -7.40 -8.82
C PHE A 87 1.49 -7.56 -7.31
N VAL A 88 1.16 -6.50 -6.60
CA VAL A 88 1.00 -6.54 -5.14
C VAL A 88 -0.43 -6.17 -4.80
N ILE A 89 -1.12 -7.03 -4.05
CA ILE A 89 -2.44 -6.74 -3.50
C ILE A 89 -2.25 -6.36 -2.03
N LEU A 90 -2.65 -5.15 -1.68
CA LEU A 90 -2.53 -4.62 -0.33
C LEU A 90 -3.81 -4.89 0.44
N LEU A 91 -3.69 -5.68 1.49
CA LEU A 91 -4.79 -6.03 2.39
C LEU A 91 -4.73 -5.17 3.65
N ALA A 92 -5.90 -4.76 4.14
CA ALA A 92 -6.04 -4.04 5.40
C ALA A 92 -6.92 -4.81 6.38
N GLU A 93 -6.61 -4.74 7.66
CA GLU A 93 -7.37 -5.38 8.73
C GLU A 93 -8.74 -4.72 8.92
N LYS A 94 -9.81 -5.50 9.01
CA LYS A 94 -11.19 -5.00 9.14
C LYS A 94 -11.55 -4.56 10.55
N ASN A 95 -11.17 -5.31 11.55
CA ASN A 95 -11.64 -5.14 12.93
C ASN A 95 -10.49 -4.76 13.88
N ALA A 96 -9.68 -3.78 13.48
CA ALA A 96 -8.54 -3.29 14.25
C ALA A 96 -8.98 -2.43 15.45
N ARG A 97 -9.82 -2.98 16.34
CA ARG A 97 -10.29 -2.29 17.55
C ARG A 97 -9.19 -2.17 18.59
N TYR A 98 -9.31 -1.17 19.45
CA TYR A 98 -8.39 -0.95 20.58
C TYR A 98 -8.27 -2.17 21.49
N ASP A 99 -9.36 -2.92 21.70
CA ASP A 99 -9.45 -4.13 22.52
C ASP A 99 -9.20 -5.43 21.72
N GLY A 100 -8.91 -5.31 20.42
CA GLY A 100 -8.70 -6.44 19.52
C GLY A 100 -7.34 -7.12 19.69
N PRO A 101 -7.22 -8.37 19.21
CA PRO A 101 -6.00 -9.17 19.35
C PRO A 101 -4.80 -8.54 18.65
N SER A 102 -4.99 -7.92 17.50
CA SER A 102 -3.92 -7.27 16.72
C SER A 102 -3.32 -6.08 17.47
N MET A 103 -4.15 -5.27 18.13
CA MET A 103 -3.71 -4.15 18.93
C MET A 103 -2.88 -4.63 20.13
N ARG A 104 -3.38 -5.65 20.85
CA ARG A 104 -2.65 -6.27 21.97
C ARG A 104 -1.31 -6.87 21.51
N ALA A 105 -1.31 -7.61 20.40
CA ALA A 105 -0.09 -8.19 19.83
C ALA A 105 0.93 -7.12 19.45
N SER A 106 0.50 -6.00 18.86
CA SER A 106 1.34 -4.85 18.55
C SER A 106 2.02 -4.27 19.80
N LEU A 107 1.27 -4.10 20.89
CA LEU A 107 1.82 -3.61 22.16
C LEU A 107 2.88 -4.55 22.73
N ILE A 108 2.61 -5.86 22.70
CA ILE A 108 3.56 -6.89 23.18
C ILE A 108 4.85 -6.88 22.35
N ARG A 109 4.76 -6.79 21.01
CA ARG A 109 5.96 -6.66 20.13
C ARG A 109 6.81 -5.44 20.47
N ARG A 110 6.20 -4.38 21.00
CA ARG A 110 6.87 -3.15 21.44
C ARG A 110 7.37 -3.20 22.91
N GLY A 111 7.33 -4.38 23.54
CA GLY A 111 7.88 -4.61 24.87
C GLY A 111 6.94 -4.34 26.05
N LEU A 112 5.66 -4.06 25.81
CA LEU A 112 4.68 -3.95 26.90
C LEU A 112 4.20 -5.36 27.30
N THR A 113 4.74 -5.88 28.39
CA THR A 113 4.47 -7.27 28.82
C THR A 113 3.68 -7.36 30.13
N SER A 114 3.62 -6.29 30.94
CA SER A 114 2.80 -6.29 32.16
C SER A 114 1.32 -6.00 31.81
N ASP A 115 0.41 -6.68 32.50
CA ASP A 115 -1.03 -6.43 32.32
C ASP A 115 -1.42 -4.98 32.68
N GLN A 116 -0.75 -4.37 33.64
CA GLN A 116 -0.98 -2.98 34.01
C GLN A 116 -0.64 -2.02 32.86
N ASP A 117 0.53 -2.18 32.25
CA ASP A 117 0.97 -1.32 31.14
C ASP A 117 0.09 -1.53 29.90
N LEU A 118 -0.23 -2.80 29.58
CA LEU A 118 -1.12 -3.15 28.48
C LEU A 118 -2.49 -2.49 28.65
N ASN A 119 -3.13 -2.67 29.82
CA ASN A 119 -4.46 -2.11 30.07
C ASN A 119 -4.45 -0.58 30.05
N SER A 120 -3.43 0.05 30.66
CA SER A 120 -3.26 1.51 30.61
C SER A 120 -3.16 2.02 29.16
N ARG A 121 -2.40 1.32 28.32
CA ARG A 121 -2.25 1.70 26.91
C ARG A 121 -3.51 1.43 26.08
N LEU A 122 -4.20 0.32 26.33
CA LEU A 122 -5.46 -0.01 25.66
C LEU A 122 -6.56 1.02 25.98
N THR A 123 -6.64 1.51 27.22
CA THR A 123 -7.55 2.60 27.61
C THR A 123 -7.28 3.90 26.85
N LEU A 124 -6.01 4.24 26.65
CA LEU A 124 -5.66 5.39 25.80
C LEU A 124 -6.09 5.19 24.34
N TYR A 125 -5.94 3.98 23.82
CA TYR A 125 -6.35 3.65 22.45
C TYR A 125 -7.88 3.58 22.31
N GLU A 126 -8.60 3.18 23.34
CA GLU A 126 -10.06 3.30 23.39
C GLU A 126 -10.48 4.76 23.21
N THR A 127 -9.96 5.67 24.02
CA THR A 127 -10.23 7.11 23.92
C THR A 127 -9.85 7.64 22.52
N PHE A 128 -8.68 7.24 22.01
CA PHE A 128 -8.23 7.64 20.67
C PHE A 128 -9.21 7.18 19.59
N GLN A 129 -9.61 5.90 19.59
CA GLN A 129 -10.49 5.37 18.54
C GLN A 129 -11.93 5.89 18.67
N THR A 130 -12.49 5.91 19.88
CA THR A 130 -13.92 6.17 20.09
C THR A 130 -14.25 7.66 20.18
N GLN A 131 -13.39 8.46 20.83
CA GLN A 131 -13.67 9.88 21.06
C GLN A 131 -12.95 10.80 20.09
N HIS A 132 -11.67 10.55 19.80
CA HIS A 132 -10.87 11.45 19.00
C HIS A 132 -11.04 11.16 17.49
N MET A 133 -10.94 9.90 17.08
CA MET A 133 -11.02 9.51 15.67
C MET A 133 -12.43 9.09 15.23
N ARG A 134 -13.32 8.78 16.20
CA ARG A 134 -14.69 8.31 15.96
C ARG A 134 -14.75 7.12 15.01
N LEU A 135 -13.92 6.10 15.30
CA LEU A 135 -13.91 4.84 14.55
C LEU A 135 -15.02 3.92 15.11
N ASP A 136 -16.27 4.34 14.95
CA ASP A 136 -17.46 3.80 15.62
C ASP A 136 -18.21 2.76 14.78
N SER A 137 -17.68 2.40 13.62
CA SER A 137 -18.26 1.38 12.75
C SER A 137 -17.19 0.48 12.13
N PRO A 138 -17.55 -0.77 11.70
CA PRO A 138 -16.62 -1.63 10.96
C PRO A 138 -16.04 -0.95 9.72
N ARG A 139 -16.83 -0.15 9.02
CA ARG A 139 -16.37 0.61 7.85
C ARG A 139 -15.33 1.67 8.24
N ALA A 140 -15.56 2.43 9.31
CA ALA A 140 -14.63 3.45 9.79
C ALA A 140 -13.30 2.83 10.23
N LEU A 141 -13.33 1.66 10.89
CA LEU A 141 -12.13 0.90 11.26
C LEU A 141 -11.36 0.42 10.02
N PHE A 142 -12.05 -0.15 9.03
CA PHE A 142 -11.42 -0.59 7.79
C PHE A 142 -10.84 0.58 6.99
N ASP A 143 -11.55 1.71 6.88
CA ASP A 143 -11.05 2.91 6.22
C ASP A 143 -9.82 3.49 6.94
N TRP A 144 -9.78 3.40 8.28
CA TRP A 144 -8.62 3.83 9.05
C TRP A 144 -7.39 2.93 8.81
N THR A 145 -7.54 1.61 8.82
CA THR A 145 -6.45 0.68 8.49
C THR A 145 -6.05 0.76 7.02
N GLY A 146 -7.03 0.92 6.13
CA GLY A 146 -6.80 1.15 4.70
C GLY A 146 -5.90 2.36 4.43
N LYS A 147 -6.10 3.49 5.14
CA LYS A 147 -5.22 4.67 5.03
C LYS A 147 -3.75 4.34 5.36
N GLN A 148 -3.49 3.39 6.25
CA GLN A 148 -2.12 3.00 6.61
C GLN A 148 -1.44 2.28 5.43
N THR A 149 -2.18 1.46 4.67
CA THR A 149 -1.63 0.76 3.50
C THR A 149 -1.13 1.73 2.42
N TYR A 150 -1.71 2.94 2.32
CA TYR A 150 -1.27 3.98 1.38
C TYR A 150 0.09 4.58 1.74
N ILE A 151 0.50 4.54 3.01
CA ILE A 151 1.86 4.92 3.42
C ILE A 151 2.84 3.89 2.83
N ALA A 152 2.59 2.60 3.02
CA ALA A 152 3.39 1.52 2.47
C ALA A 152 3.40 1.54 0.93
N LEU A 153 2.24 1.75 0.30
CA LEU A 153 2.09 1.90 -1.15
C LEU A 153 2.95 3.04 -1.71
N ALA A 154 2.91 4.21 -1.06
CA ALA A 154 3.72 5.36 -1.48
C ALA A 154 5.23 5.08 -1.36
N ASN A 155 5.65 4.42 -0.28
CA ASN A 155 7.04 4.04 -0.08
C ASN A 155 7.50 3.00 -1.12
N MET A 156 6.69 1.99 -1.43
CA MET A 156 6.98 1.05 -2.53
C MET A 156 7.15 1.77 -3.86
N MET A 157 6.25 2.67 -4.21
CA MET A 157 6.31 3.41 -5.48
C MET A 157 7.53 4.32 -5.58
N LEU A 158 7.91 4.99 -4.48
CA LEU A 158 9.10 5.84 -4.46
C LEU A 158 10.37 5.00 -4.57
N THR A 159 10.45 3.89 -3.82
CA THR A 159 11.58 2.97 -3.85
C THR A 159 11.74 2.34 -5.24
N ALA A 160 10.64 1.86 -5.85
CA ALA A 160 10.66 1.36 -7.22
C ALA A 160 11.22 2.42 -8.19
N SER A 161 10.76 3.67 -8.07
CA SER A 161 11.22 4.76 -8.94
C SER A 161 12.70 5.10 -8.74
N LEU A 162 13.22 5.02 -7.52
CA LEU A 162 14.66 5.18 -7.23
C LEU A 162 15.50 4.07 -7.87
N LEU A 163 14.93 2.89 -8.07
CA LEU A 163 15.54 1.77 -8.77
C LEU A 163 15.31 1.80 -10.31
N GLY A 164 14.63 2.84 -10.84
CA GLY A 164 14.28 2.92 -12.25
C GLY A 164 13.16 1.96 -12.68
N ILE A 165 12.37 1.48 -11.72
CA ILE A 165 11.23 0.59 -11.91
C ILE A 165 9.95 1.43 -11.90
N ASP A 166 9.06 1.15 -12.86
CA ASP A 166 7.77 1.81 -13.00
C ASP A 166 6.68 1.11 -12.19
N SER A 167 5.65 1.88 -11.85
CA SER A 167 4.54 1.37 -11.06
C SER A 167 3.21 2.05 -11.38
N CYS A 168 2.10 1.37 -11.07
CA CYS A 168 0.76 1.95 -11.11
C CYS A 168 -0.04 1.53 -9.89
N PRO A 169 -0.46 2.46 -9.01
CA PRO A 169 -1.43 2.18 -7.96
C PRO A 169 -2.83 2.00 -8.58
N ILE A 170 -3.61 1.08 -8.06
CA ILE A 170 -4.90 0.67 -8.61
C ILE A 170 -5.95 0.62 -7.50
N GLU A 171 -7.07 1.34 -7.71
CA GLU A 171 -8.28 1.30 -6.89
C GLU A 171 -9.51 0.86 -7.70
N GLY A 172 -9.36 0.74 -9.03
CA GLY A 172 -10.44 0.42 -9.94
C GLY A 172 -10.76 -1.07 -9.99
N PHE A 173 -11.44 -1.59 -8.97
CA PHE A 173 -11.89 -2.97 -8.88
C PHE A 173 -13.22 -3.07 -8.13
N ASP A 174 -13.96 -4.15 -8.38
CA ASP A 174 -15.12 -4.52 -7.58
C ASP A 174 -14.66 -5.10 -6.25
N TYR A 175 -14.87 -4.37 -5.18
CA TYR A 175 -14.40 -4.72 -3.84
C TYR A 175 -14.94 -6.08 -3.38
N GLU A 176 -16.25 -6.30 -3.49
CA GLU A 176 -16.88 -7.52 -3.01
C GLU A 176 -16.46 -8.74 -3.84
N ALA A 177 -16.47 -8.59 -5.17
CA ALA A 177 -16.10 -9.67 -6.08
C ALA A 177 -14.61 -10.07 -5.95
N VAL A 178 -13.70 -9.09 -5.80
CA VAL A 178 -12.27 -9.38 -5.61
C VAL A 178 -12.02 -10.03 -4.26
N ASN A 179 -12.64 -9.55 -3.17
CA ASN A 179 -12.52 -10.20 -1.87
C ASN A 179 -13.04 -11.64 -1.90
N ALA A 180 -14.18 -11.89 -2.57
CA ALA A 180 -14.73 -13.24 -2.74
C ALA A 180 -13.78 -14.15 -3.54
N LEU A 181 -13.18 -13.66 -4.62
CA LEU A 181 -12.17 -14.38 -5.40
C LEU A 181 -10.97 -14.77 -4.54
N LEU A 182 -10.38 -13.82 -3.82
CA LEU A 182 -9.20 -14.08 -2.99
C LEU A 182 -9.52 -15.02 -1.82
N THR A 183 -10.72 -14.94 -1.26
CA THR A 183 -11.22 -15.88 -0.25
C THR A 183 -11.33 -17.29 -0.82
N ALA A 184 -11.91 -17.44 -2.00
CA ALA A 184 -12.02 -18.74 -2.69
C ALA A 184 -10.66 -19.37 -3.01
N LYS A 185 -9.62 -18.54 -3.26
CA LYS A 185 -8.23 -18.97 -3.43
C LYS A 185 -7.54 -19.32 -2.10
N GLY A 186 -8.15 -19.04 -0.95
CA GLY A 186 -7.53 -19.18 0.37
C GLY A 186 -6.45 -18.14 0.67
N TRP A 187 -6.42 -17.03 -0.07
CA TRP A 187 -5.42 -15.97 0.06
C TRP A 187 -5.87 -14.83 1.00
N LEU A 188 -7.15 -14.76 1.32
CA LEU A 188 -7.76 -13.74 2.17
C LEU A 188 -8.73 -14.39 3.15
N ASP A 189 -8.66 -13.96 4.42
CA ASP A 189 -9.67 -14.25 5.43
C ASP A 189 -10.68 -13.10 5.47
N PRO A 190 -11.93 -13.29 4.98
CA PRO A 190 -12.90 -12.20 4.85
C PRO A 190 -13.38 -11.63 6.19
N GLU A 191 -13.22 -12.38 7.29
CA GLU A 191 -13.57 -11.90 8.63
C GLU A 191 -12.49 -10.96 9.22
N ARG A 192 -11.26 -11.07 8.74
CA ARG A 192 -10.12 -10.36 9.29
C ARG A 192 -9.62 -9.22 8.43
N GLU A 193 -9.69 -9.34 7.11
CA GLU A 193 -9.05 -8.40 6.21
C GLU A 193 -9.85 -8.19 4.91
N GLY A 194 -9.50 -7.15 4.19
CA GLY A 194 -10.07 -6.85 2.88
C GLY A 194 -9.04 -6.13 2.01
N VAL A 195 -9.27 -6.14 0.70
CA VAL A 195 -8.41 -5.45 -0.26
C VAL A 195 -8.54 -3.93 -0.09
N ALA A 196 -7.45 -3.24 0.17
CA ALA A 196 -7.42 -1.78 0.26
C ALA A 196 -7.05 -1.12 -1.08
N SER A 197 -6.04 -1.68 -1.75
CA SER A 197 -5.57 -1.21 -3.06
C SER A 197 -4.69 -2.28 -3.71
N MET A 198 -4.24 -2.02 -4.95
CA MET A 198 -3.30 -2.88 -5.65
C MET A 198 -2.18 -2.03 -6.25
N LEU A 199 -1.05 -2.67 -6.56
CA LEU A 199 0.11 -2.06 -7.19
C LEU A 199 0.66 -3.00 -8.26
N SER A 200 0.79 -2.51 -9.48
CA SER A 200 1.55 -3.19 -10.53
C SER A 200 2.94 -2.60 -10.65
N LEU A 201 3.93 -3.44 -10.98
CA LEU A 201 5.35 -3.10 -11.08
C LEU A 201 5.95 -3.73 -12.34
N GLY A 202 6.86 -3.01 -12.99
CA GLY A 202 7.55 -3.45 -14.21
C GLY A 202 8.37 -2.32 -14.81
N TYR A 203 8.90 -2.53 -16.00
CA TYR A 203 9.59 -1.50 -16.77
C TYR A 203 8.67 -1.02 -17.88
N ARG A 204 8.48 0.30 -18.03
CA ARG A 204 7.58 0.84 -19.07
C ARG A 204 7.99 0.41 -20.47
N LEU A 205 7.01 -0.03 -21.27
CA LEU A 205 7.23 -0.33 -22.67
C LEU A 205 7.47 0.94 -23.50
N LYS A 206 6.81 2.05 -23.09
CA LYS A 206 6.92 3.37 -23.75
C LYS A 206 6.58 4.48 -22.76
N ASP A 207 7.05 5.68 -23.03
CA ASP A 207 6.74 6.84 -22.23
C ASP A 207 5.23 7.15 -22.20
N PRO A 208 4.75 7.77 -21.12
CA PRO A 208 3.35 8.17 -20.98
C PRO A 208 2.92 9.09 -22.13
N LYS A 209 1.72 8.84 -22.66
CA LYS A 209 1.16 9.64 -23.76
C LYS A 209 0.97 11.13 -23.41
N HIS A 210 0.73 11.42 -22.14
CA HIS A 210 0.49 12.77 -21.64
C HIS A 210 1.44 13.11 -20.50
N PRO A 211 1.94 14.36 -20.43
CA PRO A 211 2.74 14.80 -19.31
C PRO A 211 1.92 14.77 -18.02
N ARG A 212 2.61 14.63 -16.89
CA ARG A 212 1.99 14.69 -15.58
C ARG A 212 1.39 16.07 -15.33
N SER A 213 0.12 16.13 -14.95
CA SER A 213 -0.55 17.36 -14.51
C SER A 213 -0.62 17.42 -12.99
N ARG A 214 -0.36 18.58 -12.41
CA ARG A 214 -0.52 18.89 -10.98
C ARG A 214 -1.12 20.29 -10.82
N LYS A 215 -1.81 20.48 -9.70
CA LYS A 215 -2.17 21.84 -9.26
C LYS A 215 -0.90 22.67 -9.06
N PRO A 216 -0.98 24.00 -9.22
CA PRO A 216 0.11 24.90 -8.86
C PRO A 216 0.57 24.63 -7.42
N ARG A 217 1.90 24.65 -7.22
CA ARG A 217 2.51 24.26 -5.93
C ARG A 217 1.98 25.11 -4.76
N GLN A 218 1.78 26.40 -4.97
CA GLN A 218 1.27 27.36 -3.98
C GLN A 218 -0.19 27.13 -3.57
N GLU A 219 -0.99 26.42 -4.37
CA GLU A 219 -2.36 26.02 -3.99
C GLU A 219 -2.37 24.80 -3.04
N VAL A 220 -1.28 24.07 -2.97
CA VAL A 220 -1.19 22.81 -2.22
C VAL A 220 -0.28 22.95 -1.00
N ILE A 221 0.80 23.74 -1.10
CA ILE A 221 1.79 23.95 -0.05
C ILE A 221 1.73 25.41 0.38
N CYS A 222 1.41 25.65 1.65
CA CYS A 222 1.34 26.94 2.27
C CYS A 222 2.35 27.03 3.42
N TRP A 223 3.32 27.91 3.31
CA TRP A 223 4.19 28.31 4.41
C TRP A 223 3.48 29.33 5.27
N LEU A 224 3.42 29.12 6.59
CA LEU A 224 2.66 30.03 7.48
C LEU A 224 3.41 31.31 7.80
N ASP A 225 4.70 31.38 7.49
CA ASP A 225 5.58 32.54 7.59
C ASP A 225 5.56 33.45 6.35
N ASP A 226 4.99 32.99 5.24
CA ASP A 226 4.85 33.77 3.99
C ASP A 226 3.60 34.71 4.00
N LYS A 227 3.05 35.07 5.19
CA LYS A 227 1.88 35.96 5.33
C LYS A 227 2.23 37.38 5.68
#